data_a44944952f7e32d7496cb9cbfd84f63b
#
_entry.id   a44944952f7e32d7496cb9cbfd84f63b
#
_cell.length_a   1.000
_cell.length_b   1.000
_cell.length_c   1.000
_cell.angle_alpha   90.00
_cell.angle_beta   90.00
_cell.angle_gamma   90.00
#
_symmetry.space_group_name_H-M   'P 1'
#
loop_
_entity.id
_entity.type
_entity.pdbx_description
1 polymer ?
#
loop_
_entity_poly.entity_id
_entity_poly.type
_entity_poly.pdbx_seq_one_letter_code
_entity_poly.pdbx_strand_id
1 'polypeptide(L)'
;MAKGVTQYTLEDFNNILMGGFSYDLKDSNVIELISSLANKVGAPTYIKTPIFPKREKINSLGFGAGTGDQYESQDSQTSTGGALAPNKRNKHKPSQISDEDWTLIRTFQKTEMKKTEGIEKRIDTIRALLNKLTDATYGVVEPEILSEVNNIIKEENDNNSECKEDGNGISETNEENIHKIAHSIFNTASSNMFYSALYAKLFKRLVQCHNVFTKVFEKNYSEFVGLFKRIEYVDPSVDYSRFCEVTKMNDKRRAMSMFIINLIKEEVLESDSVVEIVKELQEMVNSYIKQTNKMNEVEELNENIFILLTNGKSILSNHEKWESIVSNVTFLSTLKVKMKEYPSVNNKLIFKNMDILEELGMN
;
A
#
# COMPACT_ATOMS: atom_id res chain seq x y z
N MET A 1 43.62 11.35 25.45
CA MET A 1 42.76 10.88 26.51
C MET A 1 41.60 10.14 25.89
N ALA A 2 41.51 8.84 26.09
CA ALA A 2 40.41 8.03 25.58
C ALA A 2 39.15 8.38 26.36
N LYS A 3 38.06 8.78 25.65
CA LYS A 3 36.75 8.97 26.29
C LYS A 3 36.25 7.58 26.71
N GLY A 4 36.19 7.37 28.04
CA GLY A 4 35.61 6.15 28.61
C GLY A 4 34.19 5.99 28.13
N VAL A 5 33.86 4.82 27.56
CA VAL A 5 32.48 4.46 27.24
C VAL A 5 31.75 4.25 28.57
N THR A 6 30.76 5.08 28.86
CA THR A 6 29.88 4.93 30.02
C THR A 6 29.03 3.69 29.83
N GLN A 7 29.23 2.67 30.66
CA GLN A 7 28.41 1.45 30.64
C GLN A 7 27.34 1.61 31.73
N TYR A 8 26.09 1.44 31.34
CA TYR A 8 24.94 1.40 32.24
C TYR A 8 24.58 -0.03 32.60
N THR A 9 24.33 -0.28 33.88
CA THR A 9 23.84 -1.58 34.34
C THR A 9 22.32 -1.68 34.21
N LEU A 10 21.78 -2.90 34.32
CA LEU A 10 20.33 -3.12 34.32
C LEU A 10 19.65 -2.42 35.50
N GLU A 11 20.38 -2.29 36.60
CA GLU A 11 19.93 -1.60 37.83
C GLU A 11 19.85 -0.10 37.62
N ASP A 12 20.81 0.50 36.93
CA ASP A 12 20.77 1.91 36.53
C ASP A 12 19.56 2.21 35.62
N PHE A 13 19.29 1.31 34.70
CA PHE A 13 18.13 1.42 33.80
C PHE A 13 16.80 1.33 34.57
N ASN A 14 16.69 0.40 35.51
CA ASN A 14 15.48 0.26 36.33
C ASN A 14 15.29 1.45 37.27
N ASN A 15 16.37 1.99 37.84
CA ASN A 15 16.33 3.18 38.69
C ASN A 15 15.87 4.43 37.94
N ILE A 16 16.31 4.59 36.67
CA ILE A 16 15.86 5.68 35.78
C ILE A 16 14.37 5.49 35.43
N LEU A 17 13.95 4.24 35.13
CA LEU A 17 12.56 3.96 34.75
C LEU A 17 11.56 4.18 35.90
N MET A 18 11.94 3.86 37.12
CA MET A 18 11.08 3.96 38.31
C MET A 18 11.17 5.31 39.02
N GLY A 19 12.36 5.93 39.04
CA GLY A 19 12.63 7.20 39.74
C GLY A 19 12.51 8.45 38.87
N GLY A 20 12.44 8.28 37.54
CA GLY A 20 12.59 9.38 36.60
C GLY A 20 14.06 9.83 36.45
N PHE A 21 14.33 10.51 35.34
CA PHE A 21 15.66 11.08 35.09
C PHE A 21 15.67 12.53 35.56
N SER A 22 16.38 12.84 36.64
CA SER A 22 16.66 14.20 37.05
C SER A 22 18.14 14.51 36.78
N TYR A 23 18.37 15.32 35.77
CA TYR A 23 19.71 15.82 35.44
C TYR A 23 19.75 17.32 35.65
N ASP A 24 20.56 17.79 36.61
CA ASP A 24 20.80 19.20 36.77
C ASP A 24 21.78 19.68 35.70
N LEU A 25 21.29 20.43 34.75
CA LEU A 25 22.12 21.11 33.76
C LEU A 25 22.96 22.16 34.48
N LYS A 26 24.26 21.92 34.62
CA LYS A 26 25.20 22.80 35.37
C LYS A 26 25.53 24.09 34.61
N ASP A 27 25.21 24.16 33.31
CA ASP A 27 25.52 25.32 32.48
C ASP A 27 24.26 26.17 32.25
N SER A 28 24.26 27.35 32.88
CA SER A 28 23.17 28.33 32.81
C SER A 28 22.90 28.78 31.36
N ASN A 29 23.93 28.83 30.52
CA ASN A 29 23.78 29.22 29.09
C ASN A 29 22.97 28.20 28.31
N VAL A 30 23.09 26.92 28.65
CA VAL A 30 22.31 25.83 27.99
C VAL A 30 20.82 25.92 28.41
N ILE A 31 20.55 26.24 29.67
CA ILE A 31 19.18 26.44 30.19
C ILE A 31 18.51 27.64 29.52
N GLU A 32 19.24 28.75 29.39
CA GLU A 32 18.73 29.96 28.69
C GLU A 32 18.48 29.68 27.18
N LEU A 33 19.37 28.93 26.52
CA LEU A 33 19.22 28.54 25.11
C LEU A 33 17.98 27.67 24.91
N ILE A 34 17.77 26.66 25.77
CA ILE A 34 16.59 25.78 25.73
C ILE A 34 15.32 26.60 25.97
N SER A 35 15.31 27.50 26.93
CA SER A 35 14.16 28.36 27.23
C SER A 35 13.84 29.34 26.07
N SER A 36 14.89 29.92 25.47
CA SER A 36 14.74 30.78 24.28
C SER A 36 14.20 30.00 23.07
N LEU A 37 14.66 28.78 22.89
CA LEU A 37 14.19 27.91 21.81
C LEU A 37 12.71 27.51 22.02
N ALA A 38 12.36 27.13 23.26
CA ALA A 38 10.99 26.77 23.62
C ALA A 38 10.02 27.95 23.40
N ASN A 39 10.44 29.18 23.71
CA ASN A 39 9.65 30.38 23.46
C ASN A 39 9.51 30.71 21.98
N LYS A 40 10.54 30.48 21.15
CA LYS A 40 10.51 30.71 19.70
C LYS A 40 9.68 29.68 18.93
N VAL A 41 9.68 28.43 19.39
CA VAL A 41 8.95 27.34 18.74
C VAL A 41 7.48 27.32 19.17
N GLY A 42 7.11 28.06 20.22
CA GLY A 42 5.76 28.02 20.77
C GLY A 42 5.44 26.60 21.24
N ALA A 43 6.08 26.16 22.32
CA ALA A 43 5.82 24.82 22.85
C ALA A 43 4.32 24.64 23.04
N PRO A 44 3.69 23.61 22.44
CA PRO A 44 2.28 23.35 22.69
C PRO A 44 2.13 23.14 24.20
N THR A 45 1.10 23.73 24.78
CA THR A 45 0.70 23.49 26.18
C THR A 45 0.38 22.01 26.31
N TYR A 46 1.37 21.21 26.63
CA TYR A 46 1.19 19.78 26.89
C TYR A 46 0.36 19.65 28.15
N ILE A 47 -0.89 19.28 28.01
CA ILE A 47 -1.66 18.69 29.10
C ILE A 47 -0.91 17.40 29.49
N LYS A 48 -0.32 17.38 30.66
CA LYS A 48 0.60 16.32 31.17
C LYS A 48 0.05 14.89 31.10
N THR A 49 -1.22 14.71 30.82
CA THR A 49 -1.86 13.41 30.64
C THR A 49 -3.00 13.57 29.65
N PRO A 50 -2.98 12.91 28.50
CA PRO A 50 -4.17 12.85 27.65
C PRO A 50 -5.28 12.18 28.46
N ILE A 51 -6.34 12.92 28.75
CA ILE A 51 -7.55 12.36 29.33
C ILE A 51 -8.25 11.61 28.20
N PHE A 52 -7.98 10.32 28.11
CA PHE A 52 -8.77 9.47 27.24
C PHE A 52 -10.19 9.37 27.83
N PRO A 53 -11.25 9.70 27.10
CA PRO A 53 -12.61 9.46 27.57
C PRO A 53 -12.70 7.97 27.93
N LYS A 54 -13.13 7.69 29.18
CA LYS A 54 -13.42 6.30 29.56
C LYS A 54 -14.39 5.74 28.53
N ARG A 55 -13.93 4.77 27.73
CA ARG A 55 -14.85 3.97 26.92
C ARG A 55 -15.86 3.38 27.90
N GLU A 56 -17.11 3.81 27.80
CA GLU A 56 -18.19 3.10 28.42
C GLU A 56 -18.10 1.66 27.93
N LYS A 57 -18.08 0.73 28.85
CA LYS A 57 -18.08 -0.69 28.51
C LYS A 57 -19.36 -0.97 27.75
N ILE A 58 -19.29 -0.99 26.43
CA ILE A 58 -20.28 -1.72 25.64
C ILE A 58 -20.10 -3.17 26.11
N ASN A 59 -21.09 -3.63 26.85
CA ASN A 59 -21.15 -5.03 27.27
C ASN A 59 -20.90 -5.88 26.02
N SER A 60 -19.87 -6.69 26.07
CA SER A 60 -19.55 -7.68 25.05
C SER A 60 -20.74 -8.63 24.93
N LEU A 61 -21.67 -8.29 24.07
CA LEU A 61 -22.57 -9.27 23.49
C LEU A 61 -21.81 -9.96 22.37
N GLY A 62 -21.68 -11.26 22.54
CA GLY A 62 -20.94 -12.16 21.69
C GLY A 62 -21.29 -11.97 20.21
N PHE A 63 -20.30 -12.10 19.37
CA PHE A 63 -20.46 -12.34 17.95
C PHE A 63 -21.14 -13.70 17.77
N GLY A 64 -22.47 -13.64 17.69
CA GLY A 64 -23.29 -14.73 17.19
C GLY A 64 -23.89 -14.27 15.87
N ALA A 65 -23.58 -14.99 14.80
CA ALA A 65 -24.23 -14.87 13.52
C ALA A 65 -25.74 -15.08 13.66
N GLY A 66 -26.56 -14.29 12.95
CA GLY A 66 -27.97 -14.63 12.77
C GLY A 66 -28.86 -13.44 12.47
N THR A 67 -29.17 -13.30 11.25
CA THR A 67 -30.46 -12.90 10.60
C THR A 67 -31.59 -12.28 11.45
N GLY A 68 -32.08 -11.19 10.94
CA GLY A 68 -33.56 -10.96 10.83
C GLY A 68 -34.20 -10.01 11.81
N ASP A 69 -34.66 -8.91 11.26
CA ASP A 69 -35.87 -8.13 11.52
C ASP A 69 -36.59 -8.24 12.87
N GLN A 70 -36.79 -7.13 13.53
CA GLN A 70 -38.11 -6.46 13.67
C GLN A 70 -38.08 -5.34 14.71
N TYR A 71 -38.64 -4.22 14.32
CA TYR A 71 -39.04 -3.10 15.16
C TYR A 71 -40.14 -3.56 16.12
N GLU A 72 -40.07 -3.10 17.37
CA GLU A 72 -41.26 -2.53 18.04
C GLU A 72 -40.88 -1.86 19.35
N SER A 73 -41.39 -0.67 19.49
CA SER A 73 -41.43 0.18 20.69
C SER A 73 -42.37 -0.39 21.72
N GLN A 74 -42.10 -0.29 23.01
CA GLN A 74 -43.05 0.23 23.97
C GLN A 74 -42.47 0.39 25.40
N ASP A 75 -42.89 1.50 26.00
CA ASP A 75 -42.73 1.94 27.38
C ASP A 75 -43.17 0.93 28.42
N SER A 76 -42.54 0.93 29.60
CA SER A 76 -43.16 1.34 30.87
C SER A 76 -42.39 0.84 32.12
N GLN A 77 -42.06 1.78 32.95
CA GLN A 77 -42.15 1.89 34.42
C GLN A 77 -42.07 0.62 35.31
N THR A 78 -41.28 0.74 36.30
CA THR A 78 -41.43 0.75 37.76
C THR A 78 -40.55 -0.22 38.53
N SER A 79 -39.77 0.40 39.37
CA SER A 79 -39.55 0.21 40.83
C SER A 79 -39.04 -1.11 41.40
N THR A 80 -38.12 -0.89 42.28
CA THR A 80 -37.87 -1.45 43.61
C THR A 80 -36.55 -2.17 43.83
N GLY A 81 -35.91 -1.66 44.83
CA GLY A 81 -34.73 -1.91 45.53
C GLY A 81 -34.29 -3.36 45.77
N GLY A 82 -33.00 -3.50 45.77
CA GLY A 82 -32.27 -4.67 46.23
C GLY A 82 -30.80 -4.37 46.32
N ALA A 83 -30.31 -4.12 47.50
CA ALA A 83 -28.87 -3.93 47.76
C ALA A 83 -28.11 -5.20 47.47
N LEU A 84 -27.22 -5.17 46.47
CA LEU A 84 -26.30 -6.25 46.20
C LEU A 84 -24.86 -5.78 46.50
N ALA A 85 -24.19 -6.62 47.26
CA ALA A 85 -22.82 -6.49 47.77
C ALA A 85 -21.80 -6.17 46.67
N PRO A 86 -20.68 -5.47 46.97
CA PRO A 86 -19.68 -5.10 46.00
C PRO A 86 -18.92 -6.32 45.51
N ASN A 87 -19.08 -6.64 44.26
CA ASN A 87 -18.35 -7.68 43.55
C ASN A 87 -16.85 -7.31 43.51
N LYS A 88 -16.01 -8.08 44.19
CA LYS A 88 -14.56 -7.94 44.19
C LYS A 88 -14.07 -8.05 42.72
N ARG A 89 -13.63 -6.93 42.16
CA ARG A 89 -12.93 -6.89 40.89
C ARG A 89 -11.69 -7.75 40.98
N ASN A 90 -11.67 -8.88 40.27
CA ASN A 90 -10.44 -9.60 39.96
C ASN A 90 -9.51 -8.66 39.23
N LYS A 91 -8.49 -8.14 39.95
CA LYS A 91 -7.34 -7.50 39.32
C LYS A 91 -6.66 -8.57 38.48
N HIS A 92 -6.76 -8.47 37.16
CA HIS A 92 -5.86 -9.20 36.28
C HIS A 92 -4.45 -8.85 36.70
N LYS A 93 -3.75 -9.79 37.33
CA LYS A 93 -2.30 -9.68 37.47
C LYS A 93 -1.72 -9.61 36.06
N PRO A 94 -0.78 -8.69 35.77
CA PRO A 94 -0.07 -8.76 34.50
C PRO A 94 0.49 -10.17 34.39
N SER A 95 0.26 -10.82 33.27
CA SER A 95 0.82 -12.14 32.98
C SER A 95 2.33 -12.00 33.07
N GLN A 96 2.93 -12.59 34.11
CA GLN A 96 4.38 -12.69 34.18
C GLN A 96 4.81 -13.54 32.99
N ILE A 97 5.66 -12.96 32.15
CA ILE A 97 6.31 -13.68 31.05
C ILE A 97 7.07 -14.82 31.71
N SER A 98 6.79 -16.05 31.30
CA SER A 98 7.45 -17.23 31.88
C SER A 98 8.93 -17.25 31.50
N ASP A 99 9.76 -17.95 32.29
CA ASP A 99 11.18 -18.14 31.94
C ASP A 99 11.34 -18.87 30.59
N GLU A 100 10.35 -19.68 30.21
CA GLU A 100 10.29 -20.36 28.90
C GLU A 100 10.07 -19.32 27.78
N ASP A 101 9.16 -18.35 27.96
CA ASP A 101 8.94 -17.26 26.99
C ASP A 101 10.19 -16.38 26.87
N TRP A 102 10.88 -16.09 28.01
CA TRP A 102 12.16 -15.40 27.99
C TRP A 102 13.25 -16.16 27.27
N THR A 103 13.26 -17.49 27.38
CA THR A 103 14.22 -18.34 26.65
C THR A 103 13.92 -18.33 25.15
N LEU A 104 12.65 -18.37 24.77
CA LEU A 104 12.20 -18.23 23.38
C LEU A 104 12.60 -16.87 22.81
N ILE A 105 12.39 -15.79 23.55
CA ILE A 105 12.79 -14.42 23.12
C ILE A 105 14.33 -14.32 22.98
N ARG A 106 15.08 -14.95 23.87
CA ARG A 106 16.57 -14.96 23.82
C ARG A 106 17.12 -15.86 22.72
N THR A 107 16.39 -16.89 22.29
CA THR A 107 16.77 -17.74 21.17
C THR A 107 16.38 -17.19 19.81
N PHE A 108 15.88 -15.95 19.74
CA PHE A 108 15.74 -15.25 18.47
C PHE A 108 17.12 -15.22 17.80
N GLN A 109 17.32 -16.14 16.87
CA GLN A 109 18.50 -16.15 16.04
C GLN A 109 18.50 -14.84 15.27
N LYS A 110 19.56 -14.08 15.47
CA LYS A 110 19.84 -12.90 14.66
C LYS A 110 19.68 -13.31 13.20
N THR A 111 18.71 -12.74 12.51
CA THR A 111 18.54 -13.03 11.09
C THR A 111 19.84 -12.64 10.41
N GLU A 112 20.65 -13.60 10.05
CA GLU A 112 21.83 -13.35 9.25
C GLU A 112 21.34 -12.89 7.90
N MET A 113 21.52 -11.60 7.62
CA MET A 113 21.29 -11.07 6.28
C MET A 113 22.34 -11.74 5.38
N LYS A 114 21.90 -12.68 4.56
CA LYS A 114 22.75 -13.25 3.52
C LYS A 114 23.19 -12.08 2.66
N LYS A 115 24.51 -11.87 2.57
CA LYS A 115 25.06 -10.89 1.64
C LYS A 115 24.74 -11.41 0.25
N THR A 116 23.93 -10.67 -0.48
CA THR A 116 23.67 -10.93 -1.89
C THR A 116 24.96 -10.66 -2.69
N GLU A 117 25.25 -11.51 -3.65
CA GLU A 117 26.41 -11.39 -4.55
C GLU A 117 25.95 -11.34 -6.00
N GLY A 118 26.80 -10.90 -6.91
CA GLY A 118 26.50 -10.86 -8.33
C GLY A 118 25.31 -9.97 -8.67
N ILE A 119 24.42 -10.47 -9.53
CA ILE A 119 23.26 -9.75 -10.05
C ILE A 119 22.26 -9.35 -8.95
N GLU A 120 22.08 -10.20 -7.94
CA GLU A 120 21.15 -9.91 -6.82
C GLU A 120 21.61 -8.68 -6.02
N LYS A 121 22.91 -8.51 -5.81
CA LYS A 121 23.47 -7.32 -5.16
C LYS A 121 23.19 -6.06 -5.96
N ARG A 122 23.26 -6.12 -7.29
CA ARG A 122 22.96 -4.99 -8.17
C ARG A 122 21.47 -4.64 -8.15
N ILE A 123 20.61 -5.66 -8.17
CA ILE A 123 19.16 -5.48 -7.99
C ILE A 123 18.85 -4.80 -6.65
N ASP A 124 19.50 -5.20 -5.58
CA ASP A 124 19.31 -4.59 -4.26
C ASP A 124 19.82 -3.14 -4.22
N THR A 125 20.92 -2.84 -4.91
CA THR A 125 21.44 -1.47 -5.07
C THR A 125 20.41 -0.60 -5.79
N ILE A 126 19.86 -1.06 -6.92
CA ILE A 126 18.85 -0.34 -7.68
C ILE A 126 17.57 -0.15 -6.83
N ARG A 127 17.12 -1.18 -6.11
CA ARG A 127 15.98 -1.07 -5.19
C ARG A 127 16.21 -0.02 -4.09
N ALA A 128 17.43 0.02 -3.55
CA ALA A 128 17.79 1.03 -2.55
C ALA A 128 17.78 2.46 -3.13
N LEU A 129 18.16 2.64 -4.39
CA LEU A 129 18.03 3.92 -5.09
C LEU A 129 16.58 4.26 -5.39
N LEU A 130 15.78 3.32 -5.89
CA LEU A 130 14.34 3.51 -6.13
C LEU A 130 13.60 3.93 -4.86
N ASN A 131 13.94 3.35 -3.71
CA ASN A 131 13.33 3.71 -2.42
C ASN A 131 13.72 5.11 -1.93
N LYS A 132 14.75 5.73 -2.50
CA LYS A 132 15.13 7.13 -2.22
C LYS A 132 14.47 8.13 -3.15
N LEU A 133 13.71 7.66 -4.15
CA LEU A 133 13.09 8.51 -5.16
C LEU A 133 11.92 9.29 -4.57
N THR A 134 12.09 10.60 -4.53
CA THR A 134 11.09 11.59 -4.10
C THR A 134 11.18 12.81 -5.00
N ASP A 135 10.23 13.74 -4.92
CA ASP A 135 10.30 14.98 -5.70
C ASP A 135 11.59 15.77 -5.44
N ALA A 136 12.07 15.80 -4.20
CA ALA A 136 13.29 16.50 -3.82
C ALA A 136 14.57 15.80 -4.30
N THR A 137 14.56 14.47 -4.42
CA THR A 137 15.76 13.67 -4.74
C THR A 137 15.81 13.23 -6.19
N TYR A 138 14.74 13.39 -6.95
CA TYR A 138 14.62 12.88 -8.32
C TYR A 138 15.81 13.26 -9.20
N GLY A 139 16.19 14.55 -9.20
CA GLY A 139 17.29 15.06 -10.04
C GLY A 139 18.66 14.45 -9.75
N VAL A 140 18.86 13.87 -8.58
CA VAL A 140 20.10 13.20 -8.18
C VAL A 140 20.00 11.69 -8.37
N VAL A 141 18.88 11.10 -7.97
CA VAL A 141 18.69 9.64 -7.94
C VAL A 141 18.46 9.07 -9.35
N GLU A 142 17.72 9.77 -10.21
CA GLU A 142 17.50 9.31 -11.61
C GLU A 142 18.81 9.05 -12.36
N PRO A 143 19.77 9.99 -12.42
CA PRO A 143 21.05 9.75 -13.10
C PRO A 143 21.85 8.59 -12.49
N GLU A 144 21.77 8.41 -11.16
CA GLU A 144 22.44 7.28 -10.49
C GLU A 144 21.84 5.94 -10.92
N ILE A 145 20.50 5.84 -11.00
CA ILE A 145 19.81 4.64 -11.48
C ILE A 145 20.15 4.36 -12.94
N LEU A 146 20.09 5.37 -13.81
CA LEU A 146 20.45 5.23 -15.23
C LEU A 146 21.91 4.80 -15.41
N SER A 147 22.83 5.37 -14.62
CA SER A 147 24.25 4.99 -14.66
C SER A 147 24.44 3.53 -14.23
N GLU A 148 23.80 3.09 -13.15
CA GLU A 148 23.89 1.71 -12.67
C GLU A 148 23.33 0.71 -13.70
N VAL A 149 22.17 1.00 -14.29
CA VAL A 149 21.56 0.19 -15.35
C VAL A 149 22.47 0.14 -16.58
N ASN A 150 23.04 1.28 -17.01
CA ASN A 150 23.97 1.35 -18.14
C ASN A 150 25.22 0.51 -17.90
N ASN A 151 25.78 0.57 -16.69
CA ASN A 151 26.99 -0.20 -16.33
C ASN A 151 26.70 -1.70 -16.39
N ILE A 152 25.56 -2.13 -15.88
CA ILE A 152 25.16 -3.53 -15.92
C ILE A 152 25.01 -4.02 -17.36
N ILE A 153 24.28 -3.26 -18.19
CA ILE A 153 24.05 -3.64 -19.60
C ILE A 153 25.37 -3.69 -20.38
N LYS A 154 26.30 -2.77 -20.11
CA LYS A 154 27.64 -2.78 -20.75
C LYS A 154 28.45 -4.00 -20.33
N GLU A 155 28.56 -4.27 -19.02
CA GLU A 155 29.30 -5.41 -18.50
C GLU A 155 28.76 -6.75 -19.03
N GLU A 156 27.45 -6.90 -19.11
CA GLU A 156 26.83 -8.11 -19.67
C GLU A 156 27.07 -8.23 -21.19
N ASN A 157 27.12 -7.11 -21.93
CA ASN A 157 27.45 -7.11 -23.37
C ASN A 157 28.94 -7.37 -23.61
N ASP A 158 29.85 -6.82 -22.79
CA ASP A 158 31.28 -7.02 -22.91
C ASP A 158 31.66 -8.48 -22.61
N ASN A 159 31.06 -9.09 -21.60
CA ASN A 159 31.21 -10.52 -21.32
C ASN A 159 30.75 -11.42 -22.49
N ASN A 160 29.79 -10.97 -23.30
CA ASN A 160 29.34 -11.66 -24.51
C ASN A 160 30.36 -11.60 -25.66
N SER A 161 31.22 -10.56 -25.69
CA SER A 161 32.20 -10.40 -26.77
C SER A 161 33.47 -11.26 -26.58
N GLU A 162 33.83 -11.59 -25.33
CA GLU A 162 35.00 -12.40 -25.01
C GLU A 162 34.77 -13.91 -25.16
N CYS A 163 33.51 -14.38 -25.17
CA CYS A 163 33.15 -15.82 -25.21
C CYS A 163 32.83 -16.35 -26.59
N LYS A 164 33.20 -15.68 -27.70
CA LYS A 164 32.86 -16.08 -29.07
C LYS A 164 33.70 -17.20 -29.70
N GLU A 165 34.65 -17.81 -28.97
CA GLU A 165 35.50 -18.84 -29.55
C GLU A 165 34.95 -20.28 -29.46
N ASP A 166 33.97 -20.56 -28.62
CA ASP A 166 33.36 -21.89 -28.52
C ASP A 166 31.82 -21.78 -28.73
N GLY A 167 31.41 -22.05 -29.95
CA GLY A 167 30.06 -21.86 -30.49
C GLY A 167 28.89 -22.65 -29.85
N ASN A 168 28.75 -22.65 -28.54
CA ASN A 168 27.59 -23.25 -27.88
C ASN A 168 27.17 -22.51 -26.60
N GLY A 169 26.13 -21.71 -26.69
CA GLY A 169 25.15 -21.63 -25.57
C GLY A 169 25.40 -20.55 -24.49
N ILE A 170 25.95 -19.34 -24.77
CA ILE A 170 26.21 -18.35 -23.68
C ILE A 170 25.38 -17.05 -23.83
N SER A 171 24.61 -16.90 -24.91
CA SER A 171 23.79 -15.71 -25.14
C SER A 171 22.55 -15.59 -24.23
N GLU A 172 22.03 -16.70 -23.71
CA GLU A 172 20.77 -16.71 -22.96
C GLU A 172 20.88 -16.18 -21.52
N THR A 173 22.01 -16.43 -20.83
CA THR A 173 22.16 -16.07 -19.41
C THR A 173 22.27 -14.57 -19.18
N ASN A 174 22.90 -13.83 -20.08
CA ASN A 174 23.13 -12.39 -19.94
C ASN A 174 21.87 -11.58 -20.26
N GLU A 175 21.12 -11.98 -21.30
CA GLU A 175 19.80 -11.40 -21.56
C GLU A 175 18.85 -11.66 -20.37
N GLU A 176 18.91 -12.83 -19.75
CA GLU A 176 18.12 -13.18 -18.59
C GLU A 176 18.42 -12.25 -17.40
N ASN A 177 19.67 -11.92 -17.15
CA ASN A 177 20.08 -11.00 -16.08
C ASN A 177 19.54 -9.59 -16.29
N ILE A 178 19.65 -9.06 -17.51
CA ILE A 178 19.11 -7.74 -17.88
C ILE A 178 17.57 -7.74 -17.73
N HIS A 179 16.90 -8.81 -18.15
CA HIS A 179 15.46 -8.97 -17.95
C HIS A 179 15.06 -9.03 -16.47
N LYS A 180 15.83 -9.71 -15.61
CA LYS A 180 15.58 -9.74 -14.15
C LYS A 180 15.65 -8.35 -13.54
N ILE A 181 16.64 -7.52 -13.94
CA ILE A 181 16.78 -6.15 -13.47
C ILE A 181 15.60 -5.30 -13.94
N ALA A 182 15.30 -5.32 -15.24
CA ALA A 182 14.20 -4.56 -15.81
C ALA A 182 12.86 -4.96 -15.17
N HIS A 183 12.63 -6.24 -14.94
CA HIS A 183 11.46 -6.75 -14.24
C HIS A 183 11.41 -6.30 -12.77
N SER A 184 12.55 -6.28 -12.07
CA SER A 184 12.62 -5.79 -10.69
C SER A 184 12.28 -4.30 -10.58
N ILE A 185 12.83 -3.48 -11.51
CA ILE A 185 12.52 -2.04 -11.58
C ILE A 185 11.04 -1.84 -11.88
N PHE A 186 10.50 -2.55 -12.88
CA PHE A 186 9.08 -2.49 -13.23
C PHE A 186 8.17 -2.86 -12.06
N ASN A 187 8.45 -3.97 -11.37
CA ASN A 187 7.67 -4.40 -10.21
C ASN A 187 7.66 -3.37 -9.08
N THR A 188 8.80 -2.73 -8.81
CA THR A 188 8.88 -1.67 -7.80
C THR A 188 8.07 -0.45 -8.22
N ALA A 189 8.23 0.00 -9.47
CA ALA A 189 7.54 1.16 -10.01
C ALA A 189 6.02 0.97 -10.07
N SER A 190 5.55 -0.18 -10.53
CA SER A 190 4.14 -0.49 -10.70
C SER A 190 3.40 -0.83 -9.39
N SER A 191 4.14 -1.11 -8.31
CA SER A 191 3.56 -1.44 -7.01
C SER A 191 3.46 -0.24 -6.06
N ASN A 192 4.04 0.89 -6.41
CA ASN A 192 4.05 2.09 -5.59
C ASN A 192 3.06 3.13 -6.12
N MET A 193 1.88 3.17 -5.52
CA MET A 193 0.83 4.11 -5.92
C MET A 193 1.21 5.57 -5.61
N PHE A 194 1.89 5.82 -4.49
CA PHE A 194 2.17 7.17 -3.99
C PHE A 194 3.15 7.93 -4.89
N TYR A 195 4.27 7.31 -5.27
CA TYR A 195 5.28 7.92 -6.15
C TYR A 195 5.14 7.50 -7.62
N SER A 196 3.97 7.02 -8.00
CA SER A 196 3.70 6.48 -9.33
C SER A 196 4.06 7.44 -10.47
N ALA A 197 3.83 8.74 -10.31
CA ALA A 197 4.19 9.74 -11.32
C ALA A 197 5.71 9.85 -11.52
N LEU A 198 6.49 9.84 -10.44
CA LEU A 198 7.94 9.88 -10.52
C LEU A 198 8.51 8.59 -11.14
N TYR A 199 7.93 7.45 -10.79
CA TYR A 199 8.31 6.18 -11.39
C TYR A 199 7.95 6.10 -12.88
N ALA A 200 6.83 6.66 -13.31
CA ALA A 200 6.47 6.72 -14.72
C ALA A 200 7.46 7.60 -15.52
N LYS A 201 7.87 8.74 -14.95
CA LYS A 201 8.88 9.60 -15.53
C LYS A 201 10.24 8.91 -15.65
N LEU A 202 10.68 8.22 -14.60
CA LEU A 202 11.89 7.39 -14.63
C LEU A 202 11.78 6.29 -15.69
N PHE A 203 10.64 5.60 -15.74
CA PHE A 203 10.41 4.51 -16.68
C PHE A 203 10.46 4.96 -18.14
N LYS A 204 9.90 6.16 -18.45
CA LYS A 204 10.06 6.80 -19.76
C LYS A 204 11.53 6.91 -20.17
N ARG A 205 12.38 7.38 -19.25
CA ARG A 205 13.84 7.50 -19.50
C ARG A 205 14.48 6.14 -19.77
N LEU A 206 14.11 5.13 -18.99
CA LEU A 206 14.63 3.76 -19.16
C LEU A 206 14.22 3.14 -20.49
N VAL A 207 12.98 3.32 -20.92
CA VAL A 207 12.47 2.86 -22.23
C VAL A 207 13.19 3.56 -23.37
N GLN A 208 13.44 4.87 -23.24
CA GLN A 208 14.19 5.64 -24.25
C GLN A 208 15.64 5.18 -24.40
N CYS A 209 16.26 4.74 -23.30
CA CYS A 209 17.66 4.30 -23.31
C CYS A 209 17.81 2.83 -23.71
N HIS A 210 16.86 1.96 -23.37
CA HIS A 210 17.03 0.50 -23.49
C HIS A 210 15.73 -0.20 -23.86
N ASN A 211 15.71 -0.83 -25.02
CA ASN A 211 14.54 -1.55 -25.56
C ASN A 211 14.05 -2.72 -24.67
N VAL A 212 14.90 -3.26 -23.80
CA VAL A 212 14.49 -4.32 -22.85
C VAL A 212 13.34 -3.89 -21.94
N PHE A 213 13.28 -2.60 -21.56
CA PHE A 213 12.19 -2.07 -20.74
C PHE A 213 10.87 -2.04 -21.49
N THR A 214 10.87 -1.80 -22.80
CA THR A 214 9.67 -1.92 -23.64
C THR A 214 9.14 -3.36 -23.64
N LYS A 215 10.01 -4.34 -23.88
CA LYS A 215 9.63 -5.76 -23.88
C LYS A 215 9.09 -6.21 -22.51
N VAL A 216 9.74 -5.80 -21.42
CA VAL A 216 9.28 -6.10 -20.06
C VAL A 216 7.93 -5.43 -19.78
N PHE A 217 7.73 -4.20 -20.23
CA PHE A 217 6.46 -3.51 -20.09
C PHE A 217 5.33 -4.24 -20.84
N GLU A 218 5.50 -4.55 -22.10
CA GLU A 218 4.48 -5.24 -22.93
C GLU A 218 4.04 -6.55 -22.29
N LYS A 219 4.99 -7.35 -21.81
CA LYS A 219 4.69 -8.61 -21.12
C LYS A 219 3.89 -8.37 -19.84
N ASN A 220 4.35 -7.49 -18.97
CA ASN A 220 3.69 -7.22 -17.68
C ASN A 220 2.33 -6.52 -17.87
N TYR A 221 2.17 -5.70 -18.90
CA TYR A 221 0.91 -5.07 -19.26
C TYR A 221 -0.15 -6.12 -19.65
N SER A 222 0.21 -7.07 -20.49
CA SER A 222 -0.68 -8.18 -20.85
C SER A 222 -1.08 -9.04 -19.65
N GLU A 223 -0.12 -9.32 -18.74
CA GLU A 223 -0.39 -10.03 -17.49
C GLU A 223 -1.32 -9.22 -16.57
N PHE A 224 -1.15 -7.91 -16.51
CA PHE A 224 -1.97 -7.01 -15.69
C PHE A 224 -3.44 -7.05 -16.12
N VAL A 225 -3.74 -6.92 -17.41
CA VAL A 225 -5.12 -7.03 -17.92
C VAL A 225 -5.73 -8.37 -17.53
N GLY A 226 -4.94 -9.45 -17.56
CA GLY A 226 -5.37 -10.78 -17.12
C GLY A 226 -5.72 -10.88 -15.61
N LEU A 227 -5.17 -10.00 -14.76
CA LEU A 227 -5.44 -10.01 -13.32
C LEU A 227 -6.88 -9.60 -13.00
N PHE A 228 -7.54 -8.81 -13.85
CA PHE A 228 -8.94 -8.42 -13.64
C PHE A 228 -9.91 -9.60 -13.80
N LYS A 229 -9.53 -10.59 -14.59
CA LYS A 229 -10.34 -11.82 -14.77
C LYS A 229 -10.26 -12.78 -13.58
N ARG A 230 -9.35 -12.51 -12.62
CA ARG A 230 -9.07 -13.36 -11.44
C ARG A 230 -9.36 -12.64 -10.13
N ILE A 231 -10.31 -11.71 -10.13
CA ILE A 231 -10.74 -11.05 -8.88
C ILE A 231 -11.56 -12.06 -8.10
N GLU A 232 -11.17 -12.28 -6.85
CA GLU A 232 -11.86 -13.15 -5.91
C GLU A 232 -12.07 -12.42 -4.58
N TYR A 233 -13.01 -12.91 -3.81
CA TYR A 233 -13.23 -12.45 -2.45
C TYR A 233 -13.08 -13.64 -1.49
N VAL A 234 -12.42 -13.41 -0.38
CA VAL A 234 -12.26 -14.38 0.71
C VAL A 234 -12.67 -13.72 2.01
N ASP A 235 -13.52 -14.38 2.78
CA ASP A 235 -13.92 -13.91 4.10
C ASP A 235 -12.74 -14.08 5.07
N PRO A 236 -12.28 -13.01 5.74
CA PRO A 236 -11.17 -13.08 6.68
C PRO A 236 -11.42 -14.01 7.88
N SER A 237 -12.69 -14.29 8.19
CA SER A 237 -13.06 -15.23 9.25
C SER A 237 -12.88 -16.69 8.84
N VAL A 238 -12.87 -16.99 7.55
CA VAL A 238 -12.72 -18.34 6.99
C VAL A 238 -11.24 -18.67 6.73
N ASP A 239 -10.54 -17.77 6.03
CA ASP A 239 -9.11 -17.93 5.71
C ASP A 239 -8.44 -16.54 5.70
N TYR A 240 -7.86 -16.18 6.83
CA TYR A 240 -7.17 -14.90 6.98
C TYR A 240 -5.90 -14.80 6.14
N SER A 241 -5.17 -15.90 5.95
CA SER A 241 -3.94 -15.90 5.14
C SER A 241 -4.26 -15.59 3.68
N ARG A 242 -5.26 -16.28 3.14
CA ARG A 242 -5.73 -16.08 1.78
C ARG A 242 -6.34 -14.69 1.58
N PHE A 243 -7.10 -14.19 2.57
CA PHE A 243 -7.62 -12.82 2.57
C PHE A 243 -6.48 -11.79 2.43
N CYS A 244 -5.38 -11.95 3.18
CA CYS A 244 -4.22 -11.07 3.07
C CYS A 244 -3.57 -11.12 1.68
N GLU A 245 -3.49 -12.30 1.06
CA GLU A 245 -2.97 -12.44 -0.31
C GLU A 245 -3.87 -11.73 -1.32
N VAL A 246 -5.18 -11.93 -1.24
CA VAL A 246 -6.16 -11.27 -2.11
C VAL A 246 -6.09 -9.76 -1.96
N THR A 247 -5.99 -9.25 -0.73
CA THR A 247 -5.84 -7.82 -0.47
C THR A 247 -4.57 -7.25 -1.12
N LYS A 248 -3.43 -7.93 -0.99
CA LYS A 248 -2.18 -7.54 -1.68
C LYS A 248 -2.33 -7.53 -3.20
N MET A 249 -3.08 -8.48 -3.75
CA MET A 249 -3.36 -8.52 -5.19
C MET A 249 -4.23 -7.34 -5.63
N ASN A 250 -5.22 -6.95 -4.83
CA ASN A 250 -6.05 -5.78 -5.08
C ASN A 250 -5.23 -4.50 -5.03
N ASP A 251 -4.39 -4.33 -4.01
CA ASP A 251 -3.49 -3.17 -3.90
C ASP A 251 -2.54 -3.08 -5.09
N LYS A 252 -2.02 -4.23 -5.56
CA LYS A 252 -1.18 -4.29 -6.77
C LYS A 252 -1.96 -3.84 -8.02
N ARG A 253 -3.24 -4.26 -8.20
CA ARG A 253 -4.06 -3.82 -9.33
C ARG A 253 -4.26 -2.31 -9.31
N ARG A 254 -4.62 -1.75 -8.16
CA ARG A 254 -4.84 -0.31 -7.98
C ARG A 254 -3.57 0.51 -8.25
N ALA A 255 -2.44 0.06 -7.71
CA ALA A 255 -1.14 0.71 -7.96
C ALA A 255 -0.77 0.67 -9.45
N MET A 256 -0.98 -0.47 -10.11
CA MET A 256 -0.72 -0.62 -11.55
C MET A 256 -1.67 0.24 -12.39
N SER A 257 -2.96 0.35 -12.02
CA SER A 257 -3.90 1.26 -12.69
C SER A 257 -3.41 2.71 -12.62
N MET A 258 -2.91 3.16 -11.47
CA MET A 258 -2.31 4.49 -11.33
C MET A 258 -1.04 4.65 -12.16
N PHE A 259 -0.18 3.63 -12.18
CA PHE A 259 1.07 3.65 -12.95
C PHE A 259 0.80 3.75 -14.46
N ILE A 260 -0.16 2.99 -14.98
CA ILE A 260 -0.56 3.05 -16.39
C ILE A 260 -1.04 4.44 -16.78
N ILE A 261 -1.87 5.09 -15.96
CA ILE A 261 -2.31 6.47 -16.22
C ILE A 261 -1.12 7.43 -16.27
N ASN A 262 -0.16 7.28 -15.37
CA ASN A 262 1.01 8.13 -15.38
C ASN A 262 1.94 7.84 -16.57
N LEU A 263 2.00 6.60 -17.06
CA LEU A 263 2.72 6.26 -18.29
C LEU A 263 2.09 6.92 -19.54
N ILE A 264 0.75 7.07 -19.57
CA ILE A 264 0.10 7.83 -20.66
C ILE A 264 0.44 9.30 -20.55
N LYS A 265 0.42 9.90 -19.35
CA LYS A 265 0.82 11.29 -19.13
C LYS A 265 2.26 11.56 -19.59
N GLU A 266 3.11 10.56 -19.48
CA GLU A 266 4.49 10.58 -19.95
C GLU A 266 4.65 10.14 -21.41
N GLU A 267 3.56 9.87 -22.13
CA GLU A 267 3.57 9.44 -23.56
C GLU A 267 4.34 8.15 -23.82
N VAL A 268 4.41 7.25 -22.83
CA VAL A 268 4.99 5.91 -22.96
C VAL A 268 3.96 4.92 -23.48
N LEU A 269 2.69 5.17 -23.21
CA LEU A 269 1.56 4.35 -23.60
C LEU A 269 0.48 5.22 -24.26
N GLU A 270 -0.18 4.69 -25.27
CA GLU A 270 -1.28 5.36 -25.97
C GLU A 270 -2.57 5.33 -25.14
N SER A 271 -3.39 6.38 -25.24
CA SER A 271 -4.67 6.51 -24.55
C SER A 271 -5.65 5.39 -24.88
N ASP A 272 -5.63 4.90 -26.12
CA ASP A 272 -6.49 3.84 -26.62
C ASP A 272 -6.39 2.58 -25.77
N SER A 273 -5.18 2.22 -25.34
CA SER A 273 -4.92 1.05 -24.49
C SER A 273 -5.67 1.12 -23.17
N VAL A 274 -5.76 2.30 -22.55
CA VAL A 274 -6.47 2.47 -21.28
C VAL A 274 -7.97 2.54 -21.49
N VAL A 275 -8.41 3.16 -22.57
CA VAL A 275 -9.83 3.18 -22.94
C VAL A 275 -10.36 1.76 -23.12
N GLU A 276 -9.60 0.87 -23.76
CA GLU A 276 -9.97 -0.53 -23.88
C GLU A 276 -10.05 -1.23 -22.52
N ILE A 277 -9.06 -1.01 -21.62
CA ILE A 277 -9.13 -1.55 -20.24
C ILE A 277 -10.40 -1.07 -19.54
N VAL A 278 -10.68 0.24 -19.55
CA VAL A 278 -11.86 0.79 -18.89
C VAL A 278 -13.12 0.16 -19.41
N LYS A 279 -13.25 -0.04 -20.73
CA LYS A 279 -14.40 -0.70 -21.34
C LYS A 279 -14.53 -2.16 -20.92
N GLU A 280 -13.43 -2.92 -20.95
CA GLU A 280 -13.44 -4.30 -20.44
C GLU A 280 -13.90 -4.36 -18.97
N LEU A 281 -13.39 -3.47 -18.12
CA LEU A 281 -13.80 -3.40 -16.71
C LEU A 281 -15.28 -3.05 -16.57
N GLN A 282 -15.80 -2.10 -17.35
CA GLN A 282 -17.22 -1.74 -17.36
C GLN A 282 -18.10 -2.89 -17.83
N GLU A 283 -17.70 -3.63 -18.84
CA GLU A 283 -18.40 -4.83 -19.31
C GLU A 283 -18.43 -5.92 -18.23
N MET A 284 -17.31 -6.14 -17.54
CA MET A 284 -17.27 -7.07 -16.41
C MET A 284 -18.20 -6.63 -15.27
N VAL A 285 -18.20 -5.34 -14.90
CA VAL A 285 -19.11 -4.79 -13.89
C VAL A 285 -20.56 -5.02 -14.33
N ASN A 286 -20.91 -4.66 -15.56
CA ASN A 286 -22.27 -4.83 -16.11
C ASN A 286 -22.73 -6.30 -16.15
N SER A 287 -21.78 -7.22 -16.33
CA SER A 287 -22.05 -8.66 -16.25
C SER A 287 -22.24 -9.12 -14.80
N TYR A 288 -21.36 -8.69 -13.88
CA TYR A 288 -21.34 -9.16 -12.51
C TYR A 288 -22.47 -8.60 -11.64
N ILE A 289 -22.94 -7.37 -11.91
CA ILE A 289 -24.09 -6.82 -11.17
C ILE A 289 -25.37 -7.66 -11.35
N LYS A 290 -25.48 -8.39 -12.46
CA LYS A 290 -26.60 -9.29 -12.77
C LYS A 290 -26.48 -10.67 -12.10
N GLN A 291 -25.34 -10.99 -11.56
CA GLN A 291 -25.06 -12.26 -10.89
C GLN A 291 -25.20 -12.11 -9.38
N THR A 292 -25.56 -13.17 -8.67
CA THR A 292 -25.59 -13.19 -7.21
C THR A 292 -24.18 -13.36 -6.62
N ASN A 293 -23.95 -12.83 -5.44
CA ASN A 293 -22.69 -12.99 -4.68
C ASN A 293 -21.44 -12.44 -5.37
N LYS A 294 -21.58 -11.37 -6.20
CA LYS A 294 -20.48 -10.72 -6.90
C LYS A 294 -20.21 -9.28 -6.43
N MET A 295 -20.79 -8.87 -5.29
CA MET A 295 -20.66 -7.50 -4.78
C MET A 295 -19.22 -7.06 -4.57
N ASN A 296 -18.37 -7.92 -3.99
CA ASN A 296 -16.98 -7.57 -3.68
C ASN A 296 -16.12 -7.47 -4.94
N GLU A 297 -16.34 -8.35 -5.92
CA GLU A 297 -15.66 -8.30 -7.21
C GLU A 297 -16.06 -7.04 -7.99
N VAL A 298 -17.35 -6.68 -7.94
CA VAL A 298 -17.87 -5.45 -8.55
C VAL A 298 -17.24 -4.21 -7.91
N GLU A 299 -17.14 -4.16 -6.57
CA GLU A 299 -16.48 -3.07 -5.85
C GLU A 299 -15.02 -2.91 -6.28
N GLU A 300 -14.28 -4.01 -6.37
CA GLU A 300 -12.86 -3.96 -6.75
C GLU A 300 -12.65 -3.53 -8.22
N LEU A 301 -13.47 -4.03 -9.14
CA LEU A 301 -13.46 -3.57 -10.54
C LEU A 301 -13.72 -2.06 -10.61
N ASN A 302 -14.76 -1.61 -9.91
CA ASN A 302 -15.16 -0.21 -9.94
C ASN A 302 -14.14 0.72 -9.27
N GLU A 303 -13.39 0.24 -8.27
CA GLU A 303 -12.27 1.00 -7.68
C GLU A 303 -11.16 1.27 -8.70
N ASN A 304 -10.84 0.29 -9.55
CA ASN A 304 -9.86 0.47 -10.60
C ASN A 304 -10.39 1.41 -11.71
N ILE A 305 -11.67 1.32 -12.07
CA ILE A 305 -12.32 2.28 -12.99
C ILE A 305 -12.23 3.70 -12.42
N PHE A 306 -12.52 3.88 -11.13
CA PHE A 306 -12.38 5.18 -10.46
C PHE A 306 -10.96 5.75 -10.63
N ILE A 307 -9.93 4.95 -10.32
CA ILE A 307 -8.53 5.38 -10.44
C ILE A 307 -8.20 5.80 -11.88
N LEU A 308 -8.59 4.97 -12.85
CA LEU A 308 -8.30 5.22 -14.27
C LEU A 308 -8.99 6.48 -14.78
N LEU A 309 -10.28 6.68 -14.48
CA LEU A 309 -11.05 7.81 -15.01
C LEU A 309 -10.69 9.13 -14.33
N THR A 310 -10.62 9.17 -13.00
CA THR A 310 -10.36 10.42 -12.26
C THR A 310 -8.96 10.95 -12.51
N ASN A 311 -7.96 10.06 -12.53
CA ASN A 311 -6.58 10.47 -12.78
C ASN A 311 -6.25 10.62 -14.27
N GLY A 312 -7.03 10.00 -15.16
CA GLY A 312 -6.85 10.06 -16.61
C GLY A 312 -7.72 11.09 -17.32
N LYS A 313 -8.61 11.80 -16.62
CA LYS A 313 -9.60 12.74 -17.18
C LYS A 313 -9.03 13.66 -18.25
N SER A 314 -7.89 14.32 -17.97
CA SER A 314 -7.29 15.31 -18.87
C SER A 314 -6.92 14.77 -20.25
N ILE A 315 -6.68 13.48 -20.37
CA ILE A 315 -6.28 12.80 -21.62
C ILE A 315 -7.47 12.06 -22.20
N LEU A 316 -8.14 11.26 -21.38
CA LEU A 316 -9.22 10.38 -21.82
C LEU A 316 -10.48 11.13 -22.27
N SER A 317 -10.72 12.33 -21.73
CA SER A 317 -11.89 13.15 -22.12
C SER A 317 -11.91 13.56 -23.60
N ASN A 318 -10.78 13.53 -24.27
CA ASN A 318 -10.69 13.86 -25.70
C ASN A 318 -10.89 12.63 -26.61
N HIS A 319 -11.03 11.45 -26.01
CA HIS A 319 -11.16 10.22 -26.80
C HIS A 319 -12.60 9.99 -27.29
N GLU A 320 -12.78 9.50 -28.51
CA GLU A 320 -14.10 9.28 -29.15
C GLU A 320 -15.07 8.41 -28.32
N LYS A 321 -14.53 7.45 -27.54
CA LYS A 321 -15.31 6.53 -26.68
C LYS A 321 -15.66 7.12 -25.32
N TRP A 322 -15.23 8.33 -25.01
CA TRP A 322 -15.41 8.97 -23.68
C TRP A 322 -16.88 9.08 -23.26
N GLU A 323 -17.74 9.58 -24.14
CA GLU A 323 -19.17 9.70 -23.84
C GLU A 323 -19.82 8.38 -23.48
N SER A 324 -19.44 7.29 -24.15
CA SER A 324 -19.92 5.95 -23.85
C SER A 324 -19.47 5.47 -22.46
N ILE A 325 -18.22 5.78 -22.08
CA ILE A 325 -17.67 5.44 -20.76
C ILE A 325 -18.42 6.19 -19.67
N VAL A 326 -18.62 7.49 -19.82
CA VAL A 326 -19.34 8.33 -18.86
C VAL A 326 -20.81 7.94 -18.76
N SER A 327 -21.45 7.61 -19.86
CA SER A 327 -22.83 7.12 -19.87
C SER A 327 -23.00 5.85 -19.03
N ASN A 328 -22.02 4.93 -19.08
CA ASN A 328 -22.03 3.74 -18.22
C ASN A 328 -21.87 4.08 -16.72
N VAL A 329 -20.99 5.02 -16.38
CA VAL A 329 -20.84 5.50 -14.99
C VAL A 329 -22.15 6.13 -14.50
N THR A 330 -22.78 6.96 -15.34
CA THR A 330 -24.08 7.58 -15.04
C THR A 330 -25.15 6.51 -14.82
N PHE A 331 -25.20 5.49 -15.67
CA PHE A 331 -26.11 4.37 -15.47
C PHE A 331 -25.90 3.69 -14.12
N LEU A 332 -24.67 3.35 -13.78
CA LEU A 332 -24.36 2.70 -12.49
C LEU A 332 -24.70 3.57 -11.27
N SER A 333 -24.57 4.89 -11.37
CA SER A 333 -24.88 5.83 -10.28
C SER A 333 -26.39 5.96 -10.03
N THR A 334 -27.24 5.67 -11.04
CA THR A 334 -28.72 5.75 -10.94
C THR A 334 -29.38 4.48 -10.45
N LEU A 335 -28.63 3.39 -10.33
CA LEU A 335 -29.16 2.11 -9.85
C LEU A 335 -29.63 2.20 -8.40
N LYS A 336 -30.50 1.29 -8.02
CA LYS A 336 -31.00 1.18 -6.64
C LYS A 336 -30.63 -0.17 -6.06
N VAL A 337 -30.27 -0.18 -4.79
CA VAL A 337 -29.99 -1.41 -4.03
C VAL A 337 -31.23 -2.29 -3.96
N LYS A 338 -31.06 -3.61 -3.95
CA LYS A 338 -32.13 -4.63 -3.87
C LYS A 338 -33.02 -4.73 -5.12
N MET A 339 -32.58 -4.23 -6.26
CA MET A 339 -33.24 -4.54 -7.52
C MET A 339 -33.03 -6.03 -7.87
N LYS A 340 -34.11 -6.74 -8.19
CA LYS A 340 -34.02 -8.18 -8.56
C LYS A 340 -33.14 -8.43 -9.79
N GLU A 341 -33.11 -7.47 -10.69
CA GLU A 341 -32.32 -7.51 -11.91
C GLU A 341 -30.80 -7.37 -11.66
N TYR A 342 -30.45 -6.66 -10.57
CA TYR A 342 -29.04 -6.35 -10.23
C TYR A 342 -28.72 -6.74 -8.77
N PRO A 343 -28.68 -8.05 -8.46
CA PRO A 343 -28.56 -8.54 -7.09
C PRO A 343 -27.20 -8.21 -6.43
N SER A 344 -26.16 -7.92 -7.22
CA SER A 344 -24.83 -7.56 -6.71
C SER A 344 -24.54 -6.05 -6.70
N VAL A 345 -25.60 -5.21 -6.82
CA VAL A 345 -25.49 -3.77 -6.62
C VAL A 345 -25.64 -3.43 -5.14
N ASN A 346 -24.73 -2.61 -4.63
CA ASN A 346 -24.76 -2.07 -3.28
C ASN A 346 -24.52 -0.55 -3.27
N ASN A 347 -24.66 0.07 -2.09
CA ASN A 347 -24.45 1.52 -1.93
C ASN A 347 -23.03 1.96 -2.28
N LYS A 348 -22.02 1.12 -2.03
CA LYS A 348 -20.63 1.43 -2.32
C LYS A 348 -20.39 1.63 -3.81
N LEU A 349 -20.95 0.75 -4.65
CA LEU A 349 -20.87 0.88 -6.10
C LEU A 349 -21.53 2.19 -6.57
N ILE A 350 -22.75 2.46 -6.08
CA ILE A 350 -23.53 3.64 -6.48
C ILE A 350 -22.78 4.91 -6.10
N PHE A 351 -22.38 5.06 -4.83
CA PHE A 351 -21.68 6.25 -4.36
C PHE A 351 -20.32 6.44 -5.07
N LYS A 352 -19.57 5.37 -5.28
CA LYS A 352 -18.30 5.48 -6.02
C LYS A 352 -18.51 5.98 -7.45
N ASN A 353 -19.60 5.60 -8.13
CA ASN A 353 -19.91 6.15 -9.46
C ASN A 353 -20.40 7.60 -9.39
N MET A 354 -21.08 8.02 -8.32
CA MET A 354 -21.36 9.43 -8.06
C MET A 354 -20.07 10.23 -7.85
N ASP A 355 -19.14 9.70 -7.03
CA ASP A 355 -17.83 10.32 -6.83
C ASP A 355 -17.05 10.47 -8.15
N ILE A 356 -17.11 9.46 -9.04
CA ILE A 356 -16.51 9.57 -10.37
C ILE A 356 -17.12 10.75 -11.14
N LEU A 357 -18.45 10.87 -11.19
CA LEU A 357 -19.12 11.96 -11.92
C LEU A 357 -18.77 13.34 -11.32
N GLU A 358 -18.68 13.44 -9.98
CA GLU A 358 -18.27 14.66 -9.31
C GLU A 358 -16.85 15.06 -9.70
N GLU A 359 -15.87 14.14 -9.61
CA GLU A 359 -14.49 14.38 -10.01
C GLU A 359 -14.34 14.71 -11.51
N LEU A 360 -15.21 14.15 -12.34
CA LEU A 360 -15.29 14.49 -13.75
C LEU A 360 -15.99 15.83 -14.00
N GLY A 361 -16.63 16.46 -13.00
CA GLY A 361 -17.38 17.72 -13.15
C GLY A 361 -18.66 17.56 -13.96
N MET A 362 -19.33 16.43 -13.84
CA MET A 362 -20.53 16.04 -14.59
C MET A 362 -21.75 15.87 -13.65
N ASN A 363 -21.91 16.74 -12.66
CA ASN A 363 -23.06 16.77 -11.74
C ASN A 363 -24.29 17.43 -12.36
#